data_454ce84b31de860e1d704ffc40bc012f
#
_entry.id   454ce84b31de860e1d704ffc40bc012f
#
_cell.length_a   1.000
_cell.length_b   1.000
_cell.length_c   1.000
_cell.angle_alpha   90.00
_cell.angle_beta   90.00
_cell.angle_gamma   90.00
#
_symmetry.space_group_name_H-M   'P 1'
#
loop_
_entity.id
_entity.type
_entity.pdbx_description
1 polymer ?
#
loop_
_entity_poly.entity_id
_entity_poly.type
_entity_poly.pdbx_seq_one_letter_code
_entity_poly.pdbx_strand_id
1 'polypeptide(L)'
;AIVRTGRKPRILFVSTGLIYGEPDEPDGTCDERTTLKPATPYAASKAAADLLSYQYTRNPGLDIVRVRLFNQIGPRQSADYAAANFARQIAAAEAGKQSPVIETGDLTARRDITDVRDMVAAFPMLLEKGKTGEAYNAGRGETYRIQELLEKLLALSRVKVEVRSRTEPGRKADTAVTRADPRKLRQTTGWTPRIPLEQTLSDILDDWRKSTS
;
A
#
# COMPACT_ATOMS: atom_id res chain seq x y z
N ALA A 1 -26.09 -10.36 -0.55
CA ALA A 1 -26.55 -10.31 -1.94
C ALA A 1 -26.22 -11.61 -2.69
N ILE A 2 -24.91 -12.01 -2.85
CA ILE A 2 -24.47 -13.17 -3.65
C ILE A 2 -25.20 -14.47 -3.25
N VAL A 3 -25.26 -14.78 -1.96
CA VAL A 3 -25.95 -16.00 -1.44
C VAL A 3 -27.40 -16.08 -1.89
N ARG A 4 -28.10 -14.93 -1.95
CA ARG A 4 -29.52 -14.87 -2.37
C ARG A 4 -29.71 -15.11 -3.86
N THR A 5 -28.71 -14.94 -4.69
CA THR A 5 -28.82 -15.09 -6.15
C THR A 5 -28.66 -16.54 -6.61
N GLY A 6 -28.25 -17.45 -5.73
CA GLY A 6 -27.87 -18.81 -6.08
C GLY A 6 -26.61 -18.93 -6.95
N ARG A 7 -26.00 -17.81 -7.32
CA ARG A 7 -24.75 -17.79 -8.11
C ARG A 7 -23.57 -18.17 -7.21
N LYS A 8 -22.58 -18.81 -7.79
CA LYS A 8 -21.33 -19.18 -7.11
C LYS A 8 -20.11 -18.55 -7.81
N PRO A 9 -20.01 -17.20 -7.82
CA PRO A 9 -18.84 -16.56 -8.41
C PRO A 9 -17.61 -16.85 -7.55
N ARG A 10 -16.44 -16.90 -8.18
CA ARG A 10 -15.17 -16.79 -7.48
C ARG A 10 -14.93 -15.33 -7.10
N ILE A 11 -14.54 -15.09 -5.87
CA ILE A 11 -14.45 -13.75 -5.26
C ILE A 11 -13.02 -13.51 -4.78
N LEU A 12 -12.44 -12.37 -5.13
CA LEU A 12 -11.24 -11.85 -4.49
C LEU A 12 -11.65 -10.81 -3.44
N PHE A 13 -11.44 -11.12 -2.17
CA PHE A 13 -11.62 -10.14 -1.10
C PHE A 13 -10.33 -9.36 -0.89
N VAL A 14 -10.39 -8.05 -1.13
CA VAL A 14 -9.25 -7.14 -0.96
C VAL A 14 -9.22 -6.61 0.47
N SER A 15 -8.27 -7.13 1.25
CA SER A 15 -7.94 -6.74 2.62
C SER A 15 -6.71 -5.82 2.64
N THR A 16 -6.08 -5.64 3.78
CA THR A 16 -4.91 -4.77 3.98
C THR A 16 -3.90 -5.39 4.92
N GLY A 17 -2.62 -5.12 4.74
CA GLY A 17 -1.56 -5.47 5.70
C GLY A 17 -1.66 -4.72 7.03
N LEU A 18 -2.41 -3.61 7.09
CA LEU A 18 -2.61 -2.86 8.36
C LEU A 18 -3.32 -3.67 9.45
N ILE A 19 -3.95 -4.80 9.09
CA ILE A 19 -4.58 -5.71 10.08
C ILE A 19 -3.55 -6.39 10.98
N TYR A 20 -2.28 -6.46 10.58
CA TYR A 20 -1.21 -7.01 11.40
C TYR A 20 -0.76 -6.06 12.52
N GLY A 21 -0.96 -4.73 12.34
CA GLY A 21 -0.54 -3.72 13.32
C GLY A 21 0.98 -3.71 13.50
N GLU A 22 1.44 -3.80 14.74
CA GLU A 22 2.85 -3.98 15.08
C GLU A 22 3.22 -5.45 15.10
N PRO A 23 4.01 -5.92 14.11
CA PRO A 23 4.47 -7.30 14.08
C PRO A 23 5.45 -7.58 15.23
N ASP A 24 5.49 -8.84 15.69
CA ASP A 24 6.44 -9.27 16.72
C ASP A 24 7.87 -9.41 16.16
N GLU A 25 8.01 -9.59 14.84
CA GLU A 25 9.30 -9.69 14.17
C GLU A 25 10.02 -8.33 14.17
N PRO A 26 11.29 -8.26 14.64
CA PRO A 26 12.04 -7.00 14.78
C PRO A 26 12.20 -6.22 13.46
N ASP A 27 12.20 -6.92 12.33
CA ASP A 27 12.31 -6.34 11.00
C ASP A 27 10.96 -5.97 10.36
N GLY A 28 9.87 -6.15 11.13
CA GLY A 28 8.51 -5.84 10.71
C GLY A 28 7.90 -6.80 9.69
N THR A 29 8.50 -7.97 9.49
CA THR A 29 8.00 -8.95 8.50
C THR A 29 6.71 -9.61 8.97
N CYS A 30 5.73 -9.66 8.08
CA CYS A 30 4.45 -10.33 8.28
C CYS A 30 4.26 -11.42 7.22
N ASP A 31 4.05 -12.66 7.65
CA ASP A 31 3.46 -13.72 6.82
C ASP A 31 1.94 -13.80 7.08
N GLU A 32 1.24 -14.71 6.38
CA GLU A 32 -0.21 -14.84 6.52
C GLU A 32 -0.65 -15.48 7.86
N ARG A 33 0.29 -16.02 8.64
CA ARG A 33 0.07 -16.61 9.99
C ARG A 33 0.34 -15.62 11.11
N THR A 34 0.97 -14.49 10.80
CA THR A 34 1.24 -13.42 11.76
C THR A 34 -0.06 -12.99 12.46
N THR A 35 0.00 -12.86 13.78
CA THR A 35 -1.14 -12.46 14.61
C THR A 35 -1.70 -11.11 14.18
N LEU A 36 -3.04 -11.01 14.08
CA LEU A 36 -3.71 -9.76 13.76
C LEU A 36 -3.79 -8.86 15.00
N LYS A 37 -3.16 -7.68 14.93
CA LYS A 37 -3.11 -6.67 16.01
C LYS A 37 -3.51 -5.29 15.46
N PRO A 38 -4.74 -5.13 14.91
CA PRO A 38 -5.13 -3.88 14.25
C PRO A 38 -5.08 -2.70 15.20
N ALA A 39 -4.28 -1.67 14.88
CA ALA A 39 -4.02 -0.51 15.73
C ALA A 39 -4.95 0.69 15.48
N THR A 40 -5.82 0.62 14.46
CA THR A 40 -6.75 1.70 14.10
C THR A 40 -8.16 1.18 13.87
N PRO A 41 -9.21 2.02 13.99
CA PRO A 41 -10.59 1.61 13.67
C PRO A 41 -10.73 1.07 12.24
N TYR A 42 -10.03 1.67 11.28
CA TYR A 42 -9.98 1.16 9.90
C TYR A 42 -9.39 -0.25 9.86
N ALA A 43 -8.21 -0.47 10.44
CA ALA A 43 -7.57 -1.76 10.46
C ALA A 43 -8.43 -2.83 11.16
N ALA A 44 -9.08 -2.47 12.28
CA ALA A 44 -9.99 -3.36 13.00
C ALA A 44 -11.21 -3.75 12.14
N SER A 45 -11.83 -2.81 11.44
CA SER A 45 -12.94 -3.09 10.53
C SER A 45 -12.53 -4.00 9.37
N LYS A 46 -11.33 -3.81 8.83
CA LYS A 46 -10.79 -4.65 7.76
C LYS A 46 -10.42 -6.05 8.25
N ALA A 47 -9.88 -6.17 9.49
CA ALA A 47 -9.61 -7.47 10.11
C ALA A 47 -10.91 -8.26 10.34
N ALA A 48 -11.97 -7.62 10.83
CA ALA A 48 -13.28 -8.24 10.99
C ALA A 48 -13.83 -8.73 9.64
N ALA A 49 -13.72 -7.92 8.59
CA ALA A 49 -14.17 -8.29 7.24
C ALA A 49 -13.31 -9.42 6.63
N ASP A 50 -11.99 -9.44 6.90
CA ASP A 50 -11.09 -10.52 6.49
C ASP A 50 -11.50 -11.86 7.14
N LEU A 51 -11.78 -11.87 8.44
CA LEU A 51 -12.24 -13.06 9.17
C LEU A 51 -13.64 -13.51 8.72
N LEU A 52 -14.56 -12.56 8.50
CA LEU A 52 -15.89 -12.87 7.97
C LEU A 52 -15.79 -13.48 6.56
N SER A 53 -14.94 -12.96 5.70
CA SER A 53 -14.75 -13.53 4.37
C SER A 53 -14.24 -14.98 4.42
N TYR A 54 -13.37 -15.31 5.38
CA TYR A 54 -12.98 -16.70 5.65
C TYR A 54 -14.17 -17.54 6.13
N GLN A 55 -14.95 -17.05 7.10
CA GLN A 55 -16.13 -17.77 7.61
C GLN A 55 -17.12 -18.10 6.48
N TYR A 56 -17.35 -17.16 5.55
CA TYR A 56 -18.23 -17.39 4.40
C TYR A 56 -17.71 -18.48 3.44
N THR A 57 -16.45 -18.83 3.46
CA THR A 57 -15.95 -19.99 2.72
C THR A 57 -16.31 -21.32 3.40
N ARG A 58 -16.57 -21.29 4.72
CA ARG A 58 -16.93 -22.48 5.51
C ARG A 58 -18.45 -22.72 5.50
N ASN A 59 -19.22 -21.65 5.63
CA ASN A 59 -20.68 -21.66 5.58
C ASN A 59 -21.18 -20.28 5.11
N PRO A 60 -21.83 -20.18 3.94
CA PRO A 60 -22.42 -21.21 3.10
C PRO A 60 -21.51 -21.81 2.00
N GLY A 61 -20.19 -21.72 2.11
CA GLY A 61 -19.28 -22.32 1.16
C GLY A 61 -19.03 -21.49 -0.10
N LEU A 62 -18.86 -20.15 0.06
CA LEU A 62 -18.48 -19.28 -1.05
C LEU A 62 -17.02 -19.50 -1.45
N ASP A 63 -16.75 -19.37 -2.76
CA ASP A 63 -15.38 -19.41 -3.27
C ASP A 63 -14.72 -18.02 -3.13
N ILE A 64 -14.05 -17.80 -2.00
CA ILE A 64 -13.38 -16.54 -1.68
C ILE A 64 -11.89 -16.76 -1.48
N VAL A 65 -11.07 -16.00 -2.21
CA VAL A 65 -9.64 -15.83 -1.99
C VAL A 65 -9.43 -14.46 -1.34
N ARG A 66 -8.54 -14.35 -0.37
CA ARG A 66 -8.26 -13.09 0.34
C ARG A 66 -6.87 -12.58 -0.04
N VAL A 67 -6.76 -11.30 -0.35
CA VAL A 67 -5.46 -10.65 -0.57
C VAL A 67 -5.28 -9.52 0.44
N ARG A 68 -4.16 -9.51 1.16
CA ARG A 68 -3.77 -8.50 2.14
C ARG A 68 -2.73 -7.60 1.51
N LEU A 69 -3.16 -6.41 1.09
CA LEU A 69 -2.31 -5.46 0.39
C LEU A 69 -1.45 -4.67 1.38
N PHE A 70 -0.15 -4.63 1.15
CA PHE A 70 0.76 -3.68 1.78
C PHE A 70 0.69 -2.33 1.06
N ASN A 71 1.55 -1.36 1.39
CA ASN A 71 1.37 -0.03 0.84
C ASN A 71 1.59 -0.02 -0.67
N GLN A 72 0.70 0.67 -1.36
CA GLN A 72 0.76 0.84 -2.80
C GLN A 72 0.76 2.33 -3.14
N ILE A 73 1.54 2.71 -4.14
CA ILE A 73 1.60 4.06 -4.68
C ILE A 73 1.48 4.03 -6.19
N GLY A 74 1.08 5.14 -6.80
CA GLY A 74 1.00 5.27 -8.24
C GLY A 74 0.31 6.56 -8.68
N PRO A 75 0.31 6.84 -9.98
CA PRO A 75 -0.43 7.98 -10.55
C PRO A 75 -1.90 7.99 -10.12
N ARG A 76 -2.48 9.18 -9.98
CA ARG A 76 -3.86 9.45 -9.54
C ARG A 76 -4.15 9.10 -8.07
N GLN A 77 -3.13 8.81 -7.27
CA GLN A 77 -3.31 8.66 -5.83
C GLN A 77 -3.61 10.02 -5.17
N SER A 78 -4.52 10.01 -4.16
CA SER A 78 -4.84 11.22 -3.39
C SER A 78 -3.60 11.81 -2.71
N ALA A 79 -3.56 13.15 -2.64
CA ALA A 79 -2.52 13.90 -1.92
C ALA A 79 -2.53 13.68 -0.38
N ASP A 80 -3.47 12.91 0.15
CA ASP A 80 -3.44 12.48 1.56
C ASP A 80 -2.29 11.52 1.86
N TYR A 81 -1.70 10.92 0.82
CA TYR A 81 -0.58 9.99 0.91
C TYR A 81 0.76 10.67 0.60
N ALA A 82 1.81 10.30 1.33
CA ALA A 82 3.10 10.98 1.34
C ALA A 82 3.70 11.20 -0.06
N ALA A 83 3.86 10.15 -0.87
CA ALA A 83 4.47 10.27 -2.20
C ALA A 83 3.67 11.20 -3.13
N ALA A 84 2.35 11.06 -3.14
CA ALA A 84 1.47 11.91 -3.94
C ALA A 84 1.48 13.37 -3.45
N ASN A 85 1.52 13.59 -2.12
CA ASN A 85 1.60 14.93 -1.54
C ASN A 85 2.93 15.62 -1.88
N PHE A 86 4.04 14.92 -1.77
CA PHE A 86 5.35 15.49 -2.16
C PHE A 86 5.37 15.86 -3.64
N ALA A 87 4.92 14.95 -4.50
CA ALA A 87 4.84 15.20 -5.95
C ALA A 87 3.93 16.39 -6.30
N ARG A 88 2.78 16.51 -5.63
CA ARG A 88 1.86 17.63 -5.79
C ARG A 88 2.53 18.97 -5.43
N GLN A 89 3.23 19.01 -4.28
CA GLN A 89 3.92 20.22 -3.83
C GLN A 89 5.06 20.60 -4.78
N ILE A 90 5.83 19.62 -5.28
CA ILE A 90 6.87 19.86 -6.29
C ILE A 90 6.25 20.43 -7.57
N ALA A 91 5.22 19.78 -8.11
CA ALA A 91 4.56 20.22 -9.33
C ALA A 91 3.98 21.64 -9.21
N ALA A 92 3.38 21.98 -8.06
CA ALA A 92 2.88 23.32 -7.78
C ALA A 92 3.99 24.37 -7.69
N ALA A 93 5.13 24.03 -7.09
CA ALA A 93 6.31 24.91 -7.05
C ALA A 93 6.91 25.11 -8.45
N GLU A 94 7.02 24.06 -9.26
CA GLU A 94 7.48 24.14 -10.65
C GLU A 94 6.59 25.01 -11.54
N ALA A 95 5.27 25.00 -11.29
CA ALA A 95 4.29 25.82 -11.98
C ALA A 95 4.18 27.25 -11.44
N GLY A 96 4.97 27.62 -10.41
CA GLY A 96 4.90 28.93 -9.76
C GLY A 96 3.62 29.18 -8.96
N LYS A 97 2.82 28.13 -8.69
CA LYS A 97 1.54 28.22 -7.95
C LYS A 97 1.72 28.20 -6.43
N GLN A 98 2.92 27.86 -5.95
CA GLN A 98 3.33 27.99 -4.55
C GLN A 98 4.83 28.29 -4.44
N SER A 99 5.27 28.78 -3.28
CA SER A 99 6.69 28.91 -2.98
C SER A 99 7.39 27.55 -3.04
N PRO A 100 8.68 27.47 -3.43
CA PRO A 100 9.41 26.20 -3.53
C PRO A 100 9.79 25.65 -2.15
N VAL A 101 8.77 25.37 -1.35
CA VAL A 101 8.88 24.80 0.01
C VAL A 101 7.95 23.60 0.09
N ILE A 102 8.49 22.45 0.52
CA ILE A 102 7.72 21.24 0.83
C ILE A 102 7.57 21.11 2.33
N GLU A 103 6.35 21.00 2.79
CA GLU A 103 6.01 20.71 4.17
C GLU A 103 5.84 19.19 4.33
N THR A 104 6.54 18.64 5.34
CA THR A 104 6.54 17.20 5.61
C THR A 104 6.14 16.91 7.06
N GLY A 105 5.53 15.73 7.28
CA GLY A 105 5.43 15.13 8.60
C GLY A 105 6.67 14.29 8.93
N ASP A 106 6.46 13.21 9.71
CA ASP A 106 7.51 12.24 10.05
C ASP A 106 7.99 11.49 8.80
N LEU A 107 9.28 11.55 8.53
CA LEU A 107 9.94 10.91 7.39
C LEU A 107 10.67 9.61 7.77
N THR A 108 10.67 9.25 9.06
CA THR A 108 11.47 8.10 9.57
C THR A 108 10.82 6.76 9.33
N ALA A 109 9.48 6.74 9.21
CA ALA A 109 8.71 5.51 9.01
C ALA A 109 9.18 4.73 7.77
N ARG A 110 9.22 3.40 7.90
CA ARG A 110 9.55 2.48 6.80
C ARG A 110 8.29 1.73 6.37
N ARG A 111 8.12 1.59 5.06
CA ARG A 111 6.97 0.90 4.48
C ARG A 111 7.39 0.01 3.32
N ASP A 112 6.78 -1.17 3.23
CA ASP A 112 6.81 -1.97 2.01
C ASP A 112 5.95 -1.27 0.97
N ILE A 113 6.58 -0.80 -0.09
CA ILE A 113 5.93 0.02 -1.12
C ILE A 113 6.03 -0.68 -2.47
N THR A 114 4.88 -0.86 -3.11
CA THR A 114 4.76 -1.48 -4.42
C THR A 114 3.97 -0.56 -5.35
N ASP A 115 4.29 -0.59 -6.64
CA ASP A 115 3.49 0.12 -7.64
C ASP A 115 2.08 -0.49 -7.71
N VAL A 116 1.07 0.35 -7.77
CA VAL A 116 -0.35 -0.08 -7.81
C VAL A 116 -0.63 -0.96 -9.03
N ARG A 117 0.06 -0.74 -10.15
CA ARG A 117 -0.10 -1.54 -11.38
C ARG A 117 0.38 -2.98 -11.18
N ASP A 118 1.50 -3.16 -10.47
CA ASP A 118 1.98 -4.49 -10.06
C ASP A 118 1.02 -5.16 -9.09
N MET A 119 0.45 -4.38 -8.13
CA MET A 119 -0.55 -4.91 -7.20
C MET A 119 -1.80 -5.41 -7.92
N VAL A 120 -2.36 -4.62 -8.83
CA VAL A 120 -3.56 -4.99 -9.58
C VAL A 120 -3.30 -6.21 -10.48
N ALA A 121 -2.07 -6.37 -11.01
CA ALA A 121 -1.70 -7.54 -11.78
C ALA A 121 -1.76 -8.86 -10.98
N ALA A 122 -1.65 -8.81 -9.65
CA ALA A 122 -1.82 -9.99 -8.80
C ALA A 122 -3.27 -10.50 -8.74
N PHE A 123 -4.26 -9.64 -8.95
CA PHE A 123 -5.68 -9.97 -8.75
C PHE A 123 -6.20 -11.07 -9.68
N PRO A 124 -6.06 -10.97 -11.02
CA PRO A 124 -6.48 -12.05 -11.90
C PRO A 124 -5.71 -13.34 -11.63
N MET A 125 -4.42 -13.26 -11.30
CA MET A 125 -3.61 -14.44 -10.99
C MET A 125 -4.10 -15.14 -9.71
N LEU A 126 -4.53 -14.39 -8.70
CA LEU A 126 -5.13 -14.94 -7.48
C LEU A 126 -6.54 -15.49 -7.73
N LEU A 127 -7.33 -14.84 -8.59
CA LEU A 127 -8.62 -15.39 -8.99
C LEU A 127 -8.47 -16.71 -9.77
N GLU A 128 -7.40 -16.89 -10.53
CA GLU A 128 -7.12 -18.13 -11.27
C GLU A 128 -6.55 -19.22 -10.36
N LYS A 129 -5.50 -18.90 -9.58
CA LYS A 129 -4.64 -19.90 -8.91
C LYS A 129 -4.76 -19.93 -7.38
N GLY A 130 -5.34 -18.90 -6.76
CA GLY A 130 -5.49 -18.84 -5.31
C GLY A 130 -6.39 -19.95 -4.78
N LYS A 131 -6.15 -20.41 -3.57
CA LYS A 131 -6.98 -21.44 -2.92
C LYS A 131 -8.11 -20.78 -2.13
N THR A 132 -9.32 -21.32 -2.25
CA THR A 132 -10.50 -20.89 -1.49
C THR A 132 -10.21 -20.87 0.01
N GLY A 133 -10.57 -19.79 0.69
CA GLY A 133 -10.34 -19.60 2.12
C GLY A 133 -8.93 -19.14 2.49
N GLU A 134 -7.97 -19.19 1.57
CA GLU A 134 -6.60 -18.78 1.87
C GLU A 134 -6.43 -17.24 1.77
N ALA A 135 -5.52 -16.70 2.60
CA ALA A 135 -5.03 -15.34 2.50
C ALA A 135 -3.66 -15.33 1.81
N TYR A 136 -3.36 -14.22 1.14
CA TYR A 136 -2.10 -13.97 0.44
C TYR A 136 -1.63 -12.55 0.71
N ASN A 137 -0.41 -12.39 1.22
CA ASN A 137 0.20 -11.09 1.37
C ASN A 137 0.73 -10.59 0.01
N ALA A 138 0.32 -9.39 -0.37
CA ALA A 138 0.80 -8.74 -1.58
C ALA A 138 1.61 -7.49 -1.21
N GLY A 139 2.89 -7.53 -1.53
CA GLY A 139 3.89 -6.49 -1.31
C GLY A 139 5.18 -6.84 -2.01
N ARG A 140 6.10 -5.90 -2.07
CA ARG A 140 7.43 -6.11 -2.67
C ARG A 140 8.29 -7.05 -1.80
N GLY A 141 8.11 -7.00 -0.47
CA GLY A 141 8.97 -7.67 0.49
C GLY A 141 10.23 -6.86 0.84
N GLU A 142 10.24 -5.59 0.45
CA GLU A 142 11.31 -4.62 0.74
C GLU A 142 10.71 -3.34 1.28
N THR A 143 11.42 -2.68 2.20
CA THR A 143 10.91 -1.44 2.80
C THR A 143 11.75 -0.24 2.42
N TYR A 144 11.10 0.88 2.20
CA TYR A 144 11.69 2.19 1.96
C TYR A 144 11.33 3.16 3.10
N ARG A 145 12.25 4.03 3.49
CA ARG A 145 11.92 5.16 4.36
C ARG A 145 11.11 6.18 3.57
N ILE A 146 10.17 6.84 4.23
CA ILE A 146 9.43 7.93 3.59
C ILE A 146 10.37 9.05 3.13
N GLN A 147 11.47 9.28 3.86
CA GLN A 147 12.54 10.18 3.45
C GLN A 147 13.15 9.81 2.08
N GLU A 148 13.40 8.52 1.82
CA GLU A 148 13.97 8.08 0.54
C GLU A 148 13.05 8.40 -0.65
N LEU A 149 11.72 8.34 -0.45
CA LEU A 149 10.76 8.74 -1.48
C LEU A 149 10.85 10.24 -1.79
N LEU A 150 10.95 11.06 -0.74
CA LEU A 150 11.09 12.51 -0.89
C LEU A 150 12.39 12.85 -1.62
N GLU A 151 13.53 12.28 -1.20
CA GLU A 151 14.83 12.52 -1.82
C GLU A 151 14.82 12.17 -3.32
N LYS A 152 14.23 11.01 -3.68
CA LYS A 152 14.09 10.60 -5.08
C LYS A 152 13.19 11.57 -5.88
N LEU A 153 12.10 12.06 -5.31
CA LEU A 153 11.23 13.05 -5.95
C LEU A 153 11.92 14.40 -6.10
N LEU A 154 12.69 14.84 -5.09
CA LEU A 154 13.47 16.08 -5.16
C LEU A 154 14.54 16.02 -6.26
N ALA A 155 15.16 14.86 -6.47
CA ALA A 155 16.12 14.67 -7.56
C ALA A 155 15.47 14.80 -8.96
N LEU A 156 14.15 14.61 -9.08
CA LEU A 156 13.37 14.79 -10.31
C LEU A 156 12.82 16.22 -10.46
N SER A 157 12.94 17.06 -9.42
CA SER A 157 12.42 18.43 -9.42
C SER A 157 13.20 19.33 -10.38
N ARG A 158 12.48 20.19 -11.12
CA ARG A 158 13.04 21.22 -12.03
C ARG A 158 13.42 22.51 -11.32
N VAL A 159 13.04 22.66 -10.05
CA VAL A 159 13.32 23.83 -9.23
C VAL A 159 13.98 23.38 -7.92
N LYS A 160 14.82 24.26 -7.34
CA LYS A 160 15.39 24.00 -6.02
C LYS A 160 14.30 24.18 -4.96
N VAL A 161 14.06 23.15 -4.17
CA VAL A 161 13.01 23.12 -3.14
C VAL A 161 13.63 23.03 -1.75
N GLU A 162 13.12 23.83 -0.82
CA GLU A 162 13.42 23.73 0.62
C GLU A 162 12.46 22.74 1.28
N VAL A 163 12.95 21.89 2.18
CA VAL A 163 12.13 20.97 2.95
C VAL A 163 11.95 21.48 4.37
N ARG A 164 10.71 21.62 4.83
CA ARG A 164 10.36 22.04 6.20
C ARG A 164 9.54 20.94 6.88
N SER A 165 10.04 20.47 8.01
CA SER A 165 9.31 19.51 8.83
C SER A 165 8.26 20.24 9.68
N ARG A 166 6.99 19.76 9.60
CA ARG A 166 5.90 20.11 10.53
C ARG A 166 5.65 18.94 11.46
N THR A 167 6.61 18.60 12.32
CA THR A 167 6.35 17.63 13.38
C THR A 167 5.51 18.29 14.47
N GLU A 168 4.25 17.87 14.59
CA GLU A 168 3.44 18.25 15.75
C GLU A 168 3.95 17.51 17.00
N PRO A 169 4.27 18.24 18.08
CA PRO A 169 4.66 17.61 19.34
C PRO A 169 3.54 16.69 19.84
N GLY A 170 3.86 15.41 20.12
CA GLY A 170 2.92 14.45 20.70
C GLY A 170 2.18 13.53 19.72
N ARG A 171 2.37 13.66 18.43
CA ARG A 171 1.88 12.65 17.47
C ARG A 171 2.70 11.38 17.64
N LYS A 172 2.07 10.28 18.09
CA LYS A 172 2.73 8.96 18.10
C LYS A 172 3.23 8.64 16.71
N ALA A 173 4.52 8.28 16.61
CA ALA A 173 5.06 7.74 15.38
C ALA A 173 4.15 6.61 14.90
N ASP A 174 3.81 6.63 13.63
CA ASP A 174 3.10 5.52 12.99
C ASP A 174 3.97 4.26 13.08
N THR A 175 3.38 3.06 13.01
CA THR A 175 4.10 1.78 13.12
C THR A 175 5.44 1.84 12.41
N ALA A 176 6.54 1.63 13.14
CA ALA A 176 7.89 1.97 12.67
C ALA A 176 8.27 1.22 11.38
N VAL A 177 7.96 -0.07 11.29
CA VAL A 177 8.27 -0.91 10.11
C VAL A 177 7.13 -1.89 9.85
N THR A 178 6.72 -2.03 8.59
CA THR A 178 5.78 -3.08 8.14
C THR A 178 6.23 -3.60 6.79
N ARG A 179 6.51 -4.90 6.70
CA ARG A 179 7.04 -5.58 5.51
C ARG A 179 6.23 -6.84 5.20
N ALA A 180 5.82 -7.02 3.95
CA ALA A 180 5.19 -8.25 3.50
C ALA A 180 6.20 -9.39 3.40
N ASP A 181 5.78 -10.60 3.75
CA ASP A 181 6.35 -11.81 3.19
C ASP A 181 5.49 -12.26 2.00
N PRO A 182 5.89 -12.02 0.75
CA PRO A 182 5.11 -12.35 -0.41
C PRO A 182 5.37 -13.76 -0.95
N ARG A 183 6.13 -14.60 -0.25
CA ARG A 183 6.56 -15.92 -0.75
C ARG A 183 5.38 -16.80 -1.15
N LYS A 184 4.31 -16.83 -0.36
CA LYS A 184 3.12 -17.62 -0.65
C LYS A 184 2.44 -17.17 -1.96
N LEU A 185 2.27 -15.87 -2.15
CA LEU A 185 1.74 -15.29 -3.38
C LEU A 185 2.61 -15.68 -4.59
N ARG A 186 3.92 -15.48 -4.47
CA ARG A 186 4.90 -15.79 -5.54
C ARG A 186 4.87 -17.27 -5.91
N GLN A 187 4.90 -18.16 -4.93
CA GLN A 187 4.88 -19.61 -5.15
C GLN A 187 3.57 -20.08 -5.78
N THR A 188 2.43 -19.48 -5.40
CA THR A 188 1.13 -19.89 -5.91
C THR A 188 0.88 -19.37 -7.32
N THR A 189 1.29 -18.15 -7.62
CA THR A 189 0.88 -17.46 -8.85
C THR A 189 2.01 -17.21 -9.83
N GLY A 190 3.26 -17.16 -9.37
CA GLY A 190 4.40 -16.66 -10.13
C GLY A 190 4.47 -15.13 -10.17
N TRP A 191 3.59 -14.41 -9.43
CA TRP A 191 3.60 -12.95 -9.40
C TRP A 191 4.88 -12.39 -8.79
N THR A 192 5.43 -11.37 -9.43
CA THR A 192 6.53 -10.55 -8.89
C THR A 192 6.33 -9.10 -9.31
N PRO A 193 6.65 -8.12 -8.44
CA PRO A 193 6.61 -6.71 -8.84
C PRO A 193 7.73 -6.43 -9.85
N ARG A 194 7.40 -5.69 -10.91
CA ARG A 194 8.30 -5.42 -12.04
C ARG A 194 8.66 -3.95 -12.17
N ILE A 195 7.82 -3.05 -11.68
CA ILE A 195 8.00 -1.60 -11.84
C ILE A 195 8.94 -1.09 -10.74
N PRO A 196 10.11 -0.51 -11.08
CA PRO A 196 11.02 0.08 -10.10
C PRO A 196 10.36 1.26 -9.37
N LEU A 197 10.78 1.51 -8.13
CA LEU A 197 10.28 2.64 -7.33
C LEU A 197 10.52 3.98 -8.04
N GLU A 198 11.68 4.15 -8.65
CA GLU A 198 12.06 5.34 -9.39
C GLU A 198 11.08 5.65 -10.53
N GLN A 199 10.69 4.63 -11.29
CA GLN A 199 9.69 4.78 -12.35
C GLN A 199 8.34 5.17 -11.79
N THR A 200 7.91 4.53 -10.69
CA THR A 200 6.64 4.87 -10.03
C THR A 200 6.61 6.31 -9.56
N LEU A 201 7.69 6.79 -8.93
CA LEU A 201 7.78 8.17 -8.44
C LEU A 201 7.82 9.19 -9.57
N SER A 202 8.53 8.89 -10.67
CA SER A 202 8.52 9.71 -11.88
C SER A 202 7.11 9.83 -12.45
N ASP A 203 6.42 8.70 -12.60
CA ASP A 203 5.06 8.68 -13.15
C ASP A 203 4.05 9.45 -12.25
N ILE A 204 4.20 9.37 -10.91
CA ILE A 204 3.39 10.15 -9.95
C ILE A 204 3.65 11.64 -10.13
N LEU A 205 4.91 12.06 -10.23
CA LEU A 205 5.26 13.48 -10.42
C LEU A 205 4.74 14.01 -11.73
N ASP A 206 4.87 13.25 -12.82
CA ASP A 206 4.37 13.66 -14.14
C ASP A 206 2.84 13.75 -14.21
N ASP A 207 2.13 12.88 -13.47
CA ASP A 207 0.67 12.96 -13.34
C ASP A 207 0.25 14.27 -12.63
N TRP A 208 0.94 14.62 -11.54
CA TRP A 208 0.69 15.90 -10.84
C TRP A 208 1.08 17.12 -11.66
N ARG A 209 2.17 17.07 -12.44
CA ARG A 209 2.55 18.13 -13.38
C ARG A 209 1.43 18.42 -14.38
N LYS A 210 0.85 17.36 -14.99
CA LYS A 210 -0.27 17.48 -15.93
C LYS A 210 -1.52 18.07 -15.28
N SER A 211 -1.78 17.68 -14.02
CA SER A 211 -2.97 18.16 -13.29
C SER A 211 -2.80 19.59 -12.74
N THR A 212 -1.57 20.09 -12.68
CA THR A 212 -1.22 21.40 -12.12
C THR A 212 -1.00 22.44 -13.21
N SER A 213 -0.76 22.04 -14.46
CA SER A 213 -0.68 22.93 -15.64
C SER A 213 -2.02 23.64 -15.96
#